data_7490a0041209d094824c448e7fc2e922
#
_entry.id   7490a0041209d094824c448e7fc2e922
#
_cell.length_a   1.000
_cell.length_b   1.000
_cell.length_c   1.000
_cell.angle_alpha   90.00
_cell.angle_beta   90.00
_cell.angle_gamma   90.00
#
_symmetry.space_group_name_H-M   'P 1'
#
loop_
_entity.id
_entity.type
_entity.pdbx_description
1 polymer ?
#
loop_
_entity_poly.entity_id
_entity_poly.type
_entity_poly.pdbx_seq_one_letter_code
_entity_poly.pdbx_strand_id
1 'polypeptide(L)'
;MNGVAGFVLAGGKSTRLGRDKALLEWRHGTLLEHMVNLLSAVTDSVQVVGRDLLPDILPGRGPLSGILTALHISHTEMNLVIAVDLPLLTKEFLHYLRFCGEKSESSLVACKIESYFPLCFAIRRTLVTALERRVAGGELSVQGFVERSSPRVILEPELRQAGFDTSMFRNVNTEADYRAALEM
;
A
#
# COMPACT_ATOMS: atom_id res chain seq x y z
N MET A 1 -16.65 14.45 4.04
CA MET A 1 -16.63 13.35 5.03
C MET A 1 -15.22 13.24 5.55
N ASN A 2 -15.05 13.33 6.89
CA ASN A 2 -13.73 13.33 7.54
C ASN A 2 -13.18 11.89 7.80
N GLY A 3 -13.63 10.90 7.04
CA GLY A 3 -13.20 9.51 7.18
C GLY A 3 -11.92 9.20 6.39
N VAL A 4 -11.28 8.08 6.72
CA VAL A 4 -10.13 7.52 6.01
C VAL A 4 -10.53 6.16 5.41
N ALA A 5 -10.42 6.01 4.10
CA ALA A 5 -10.63 4.73 3.43
C ALA A 5 -9.31 3.95 3.31
N GLY A 6 -9.39 2.64 3.44
CA GLY A 6 -8.28 1.72 3.26
C GLY A 6 -8.38 0.94 1.96
N PHE A 7 -7.26 0.73 1.28
CA PHE A 7 -7.19 -0.04 0.05
C PHE A 7 -6.04 -1.05 0.11
N VAL A 8 -6.37 -2.34 -0.06
CA VAL A 8 -5.38 -3.40 -0.22
C VAL A 8 -5.21 -3.67 -1.72
N LEU A 9 -4.00 -3.42 -2.23
CA LEU A 9 -3.67 -3.76 -3.60
C LEU A 9 -3.27 -5.23 -3.69
N ALA A 10 -4.13 -6.04 -4.28
CA ALA A 10 -3.97 -7.49 -4.40
C ALA A 10 -3.88 -7.99 -5.85
N GLY A 11 -3.69 -7.07 -6.80
CA GLY A 11 -3.44 -7.37 -8.20
C GLY A 11 -2.03 -7.88 -8.45
N GLY A 12 -1.85 -8.60 -9.57
CA GLY A 12 -0.56 -9.11 -10.02
C GLY A 12 -0.55 -10.63 -10.21
N LYS A 13 0.27 -11.12 -11.16
CA LYS A 13 0.25 -12.53 -11.58
C LYS A 13 1.02 -13.49 -10.67
N SER A 14 1.66 -12.99 -9.59
CA SER A 14 2.45 -13.80 -8.61
C SER A 14 3.37 -14.86 -9.24
N THR A 15 3.93 -14.58 -10.44
CA THR A 15 4.62 -15.57 -11.30
C THR A 15 5.82 -16.23 -10.64
N ARG A 16 6.52 -15.52 -9.74
CA ARG A 16 7.71 -16.06 -9.06
C ARG A 16 7.36 -17.04 -7.94
N LEU A 17 6.16 -16.97 -7.40
CA LEU A 17 5.68 -17.81 -6.32
C LEU A 17 4.91 -19.04 -6.84
N GLY A 18 4.53 -19.04 -8.16
CA GLY A 18 3.79 -20.12 -8.80
C GLY A 18 2.34 -20.27 -8.32
N ARG A 19 1.90 -19.46 -7.35
CA ARG A 19 0.57 -19.46 -6.76
C ARG A 19 0.15 -18.02 -6.38
N ASP A 20 -1.13 -17.79 -6.21
CA ASP A 20 -1.67 -16.49 -5.86
C ASP A 20 -1.22 -16.08 -4.44
N LYS A 21 -0.45 -14.99 -4.33
CA LYS A 21 0.02 -14.47 -3.04
C LYS A 21 -1.11 -14.18 -2.06
N ALA A 22 -2.20 -13.58 -2.54
CA ALA A 22 -3.31 -13.17 -1.72
C ALA A 22 -3.98 -14.36 -0.99
N LEU A 23 -3.87 -15.56 -1.57
CA LEU A 23 -4.43 -16.81 -1.04
C LEU A 23 -3.42 -17.62 -0.23
N LEU A 24 -2.18 -17.16 -0.04
CA LEU A 24 -1.23 -17.81 0.84
C LEU A 24 -1.80 -17.89 2.25
N GLU A 25 -1.62 -19.03 2.89
CA GLU A 25 -1.97 -19.20 4.29
C GLU A 25 -1.12 -18.28 5.16
N TRP A 26 -1.75 -17.51 6.04
CA TRP A 26 -1.07 -16.60 6.93
C TRP A 26 -1.72 -16.63 8.31
N ARG A 27 -1.00 -17.21 9.29
CA ARG A 27 -1.50 -17.38 10.66
C ARG A 27 -2.86 -18.11 10.68
N HIS A 28 -3.98 -17.41 10.83
CA HIS A 28 -5.32 -17.98 10.99
C HIS A 28 -6.23 -17.76 9.77
N GLY A 29 -5.67 -17.44 8.61
CA GLY A 29 -6.43 -17.17 7.38
C GLY A 29 -5.54 -17.01 6.18
N THR A 30 -5.96 -16.25 5.20
CA THR A 30 -5.15 -15.90 4.04
C THR A 30 -4.37 -14.61 4.25
N LEU A 31 -3.31 -14.41 3.48
CA LEU A 31 -2.55 -13.17 3.48
C LEU A 31 -3.43 -11.95 3.19
N LEU A 32 -4.38 -12.09 2.26
CA LEU A 32 -5.35 -11.03 1.95
C LEU A 32 -6.25 -10.70 3.15
N GLU A 33 -6.81 -11.70 3.80
CA GLU A 33 -7.65 -11.51 5.00
C GLU A 33 -6.86 -10.84 6.13
N HIS A 34 -5.60 -11.23 6.32
CA HIS A 34 -4.71 -10.58 7.29
C HIS A 34 -4.56 -9.08 6.98
N MET A 35 -4.23 -8.72 5.73
CA MET A 35 -4.03 -7.31 5.34
C MET A 35 -5.33 -6.49 5.41
N VAL A 36 -6.47 -7.08 5.06
CA VAL A 36 -7.79 -6.46 5.20
C VAL A 36 -8.11 -6.20 6.68
N ASN A 37 -7.91 -7.20 7.55
CA ASN A 37 -8.14 -7.05 8.99
C ASN A 37 -7.24 -6.00 9.63
N LEU A 38 -5.97 -5.97 9.24
CA LEU A 38 -4.99 -5.00 9.70
C LEU A 38 -5.42 -3.56 9.35
N LEU A 39 -5.83 -3.36 8.10
CA LEU A 39 -6.25 -2.05 7.61
C LEU A 39 -7.62 -1.62 8.17
N SER A 40 -8.55 -2.56 8.36
CA SER A 40 -9.86 -2.32 8.97
C SER A 40 -9.78 -1.83 10.41
N ALA A 41 -8.69 -2.17 11.12
CA ALA A 41 -8.48 -1.70 12.48
C ALA A 41 -8.12 -0.21 12.58
N VAL A 42 -7.74 0.42 11.45
CA VAL A 42 -7.22 1.80 11.42
C VAL A 42 -7.94 2.71 10.41
N THR A 43 -8.92 2.18 9.64
CA THR A 43 -9.68 2.94 8.64
C THR A 43 -11.17 2.71 8.80
N ASP A 44 -12.00 3.61 8.23
CA ASP A 44 -13.46 3.57 8.37
C ASP A 44 -14.11 2.60 7.36
N SER A 45 -13.39 2.24 6.31
CA SER A 45 -13.80 1.25 5.31
C SER A 45 -12.58 0.65 4.63
N VAL A 46 -12.66 -0.60 4.18
CA VAL A 46 -11.58 -1.26 3.42
C VAL A 46 -12.14 -1.86 2.15
N GLN A 47 -11.39 -1.69 1.06
CA GLN A 47 -11.66 -2.31 -0.23
C GLN A 47 -10.40 -3.00 -0.78
N VAL A 48 -10.61 -4.08 -1.53
CA VAL A 48 -9.54 -4.83 -2.19
C VAL A 48 -9.56 -4.49 -3.67
N VAL A 49 -8.43 -4.04 -4.21
CA VAL A 49 -8.28 -3.62 -5.61
C VAL A 49 -7.38 -4.58 -6.37
N GLY A 50 -7.67 -4.76 -7.66
CA GLY A 50 -6.90 -5.62 -8.56
C GLY A 50 -7.38 -7.07 -8.58
N ARG A 51 -8.60 -7.35 -8.09
CA ARG A 51 -9.26 -8.67 -8.09
C ARG A 51 -10.67 -8.57 -8.67
N ASP A 52 -11.34 -9.72 -8.79
CA ASP A 52 -12.58 -9.93 -9.54
C ASP A 52 -13.69 -8.89 -9.30
N LEU A 53 -13.86 -8.44 -8.06
CA LEU A 53 -14.91 -7.46 -7.72
C LEU A 53 -14.52 -6.02 -8.06
N LEU A 54 -13.23 -5.69 -7.98
CA LEU A 54 -12.69 -4.38 -8.29
C LEU A 54 -11.40 -4.54 -9.11
N PRO A 55 -11.51 -4.89 -10.40
CA PRO A 55 -10.35 -4.99 -11.28
C PRO A 55 -9.71 -3.62 -11.47
N ASP A 56 -8.43 -3.61 -11.77
CA ASP A 56 -7.73 -2.38 -12.12
C ASP A 56 -8.40 -1.71 -13.33
N ILE A 57 -8.63 -0.40 -13.25
CA ILE A 57 -9.19 0.42 -14.36
C ILE A 57 -8.38 0.22 -15.64
N LEU A 58 -7.05 0.06 -15.50
CA LEU A 58 -6.13 -0.22 -16.60
C LEU A 58 -5.33 -1.51 -16.31
N PRO A 59 -5.88 -2.68 -16.65
CA PRO A 59 -5.24 -3.96 -16.35
C PRO A 59 -3.84 -4.07 -16.99
N GLY A 60 -2.92 -4.70 -16.25
CA GLY A 60 -1.55 -4.94 -16.74
C GLY A 60 -0.61 -3.73 -16.66
N ARG A 61 -1.05 -2.61 -16.11
CA ARG A 61 -0.24 -1.40 -15.93
C ARG A 61 0.48 -1.31 -14.57
N GLY A 62 0.56 -2.43 -13.86
CA GLY A 62 1.28 -2.52 -12.59
C GLY A 62 0.59 -1.81 -11.42
N PRO A 63 1.30 -1.63 -10.27
CA PRO A 63 0.69 -1.13 -9.03
C PRO A 63 0.08 0.27 -9.14
N LEU A 64 0.57 1.14 -10.05
CA LEU A 64 0.00 2.48 -10.23
C LEU A 64 -1.45 2.42 -10.73
N SER A 65 -1.82 1.40 -11.52
CA SER A 65 -3.21 1.21 -11.93
C SER A 65 -4.10 0.88 -10.73
N GLY A 66 -3.61 0.05 -9.81
CA GLY A 66 -4.32 -0.25 -8.56
C GLY A 66 -4.51 0.99 -7.68
N ILE A 67 -3.47 1.82 -7.53
CA ILE A 67 -3.56 3.10 -6.79
C ILE A 67 -4.56 4.02 -7.48
N LEU A 68 -4.53 4.13 -8.79
CA LEU A 68 -5.47 4.93 -9.57
C LEU A 68 -6.91 4.46 -9.35
N THR A 69 -7.15 3.15 -9.43
CA THR A 69 -8.46 2.54 -9.16
C THR A 69 -8.94 2.88 -7.75
N ALA A 70 -8.07 2.73 -6.74
CA ALA A 70 -8.38 3.07 -5.36
C ALA A 70 -8.82 4.53 -5.19
N LEU A 71 -8.09 5.48 -5.78
CA LEU A 71 -8.42 6.90 -5.70
C LEU A 71 -9.69 7.28 -6.47
N HIS A 72 -9.99 6.59 -7.58
CA HIS A 72 -11.24 6.81 -8.33
C HIS A 72 -12.48 6.41 -7.55
N ILE A 73 -12.44 5.25 -6.90
CA ILE A 73 -13.60 4.72 -6.15
C ILE A 73 -13.71 5.28 -4.74
N SER A 74 -12.65 5.95 -4.25
CA SER A 74 -12.67 6.56 -2.93
C SER A 74 -13.65 7.72 -2.83
N HIS A 75 -14.39 7.76 -1.72
CA HIS A 75 -15.25 8.88 -1.34
C HIS A 75 -14.66 9.72 -0.20
N THR A 76 -13.46 9.38 0.27
CA THR A 76 -12.74 10.10 1.33
C THR A 76 -11.60 10.92 0.75
N GLU A 77 -11.25 12.01 1.42
CA GLU A 77 -10.10 12.82 1.00
C GLU A 77 -8.78 12.10 1.27
N MET A 78 -8.66 11.49 2.46
CA MET A 78 -7.47 10.74 2.86
C MET A 78 -7.69 9.24 2.70
N ASN A 79 -6.68 8.55 2.18
CA ASN A 79 -6.71 7.12 1.93
C ASN A 79 -5.43 6.47 2.41
N LEU A 80 -5.52 5.27 3.01
CA LEU A 80 -4.38 4.40 3.22
C LEU A 80 -4.36 3.33 2.12
N VAL A 81 -3.26 3.25 1.38
CA VAL A 81 -3.07 2.26 0.31
C VAL A 81 -1.89 1.38 0.67
N ILE A 82 -2.11 0.08 0.76
CA ILE A 82 -1.08 -0.92 1.08
C ILE A 82 -1.07 -2.06 0.09
N ALA A 83 0.10 -2.64 -0.18
CA ALA A 83 0.20 -3.86 -0.98
C ALA A 83 -0.05 -5.11 -0.13
N VAL A 84 -0.64 -6.14 -0.73
CA VAL A 84 -0.91 -7.43 -0.07
C VAL A 84 0.37 -8.17 0.34
N ASP A 85 1.51 -7.85 -0.27
CA ASP A 85 2.78 -8.52 -0.04
C ASP A 85 3.67 -7.91 1.06
N LEU A 86 3.08 -7.07 1.93
CA LEU A 86 3.73 -6.48 3.11
C LEU A 86 3.13 -7.03 4.43
N PRO A 87 3.15 -8.34 4.68
CA PRO A 87 2.41 -8.96 5.79
C PRO A 87 2.94 -8.65 7.19
N LEU A 88 4.12 -8.09 7.28
CA LEU A 88 4.76 -7.73 8.56
C LEU A 88 4.42 -6.30 9.02
N LEU A 89 3.63 -5.55 8.25
CA LEU A 89 3.10 -4.26 8.71
C LEU A 89 2.31 -4.47 10.01
N THR A 90 2.39 -3.48 10.90
CA THR A 90 1.68 -3.54 12.17
C THR A 90 0.54 -2.51 12.23
N LYS A 91 -0.44 -2.76 13.06
CA LYS A 91 -1.55 -1.84 13.32
C LYS A 91 -1.03 -0.49 13.86
N GLU A 92 -0.05 -0.52 14.74
CA GLU A 92 0.57 0.65 15.36
C GLU A 92 1.24 1.52 14.29
N PHE A 93 1.95 0.89 13.36
CA PHE A 93 2.56 1.60 12.24
C PHE A 93 1.49 2.22 11.31
N LEU A 94 0.42 1.50 10.99
CA LEU A 94 -0.66 2.04 10.15
C LEU A 94 -1.39 3.20 10.83
N HIS A 95 -1.58 3.18 12.15
CA HIS A 95 -2.05 4.33 12.93
C HIS A 95 -1.10 5.52 12.82
N TYR A 96 0.21 5.28 12.94
CA TYR A 96 1.22 6.32 12.79
C TYR A 96 1.22 6.92 11.39
N LEU A 97 1.15 6.08 10.34
CA LEU A 97 1.06 6.53 8.96
C LEU A 97 -0.21 7.36 8.71
N ARG A 98 -1.36 6.92 9.21
CA ARG A 98 -2.62 7.67 9.18
C ARG A 98 -2.44 9.03 9.85
N PHE A 99 -1.92 9.07 11.05
CA PHE A 99 -1.66 10.32 11.80
C PHE A 99 -0.75 11.27 11.00
N CYS A 100 0.33 10.77 10.43
CA CYS A 100 1.22 11.55 9.58
C CYS A 100 0.49 12.11 8.34
N GLY A 101 -0.39 11.31 7.71
CA GLY A 101 -1.20 11.72 6.58
C GLY A 101 -2.19 12.83 6.92
N GLU A 102 -2.90 12.69 8.05
CA GLU A 102 -3.87 13.68 8.53
C GLU A 102 -3.21 15.01 8.91
N LYS A 103 -1.99 14.98 9.44
CA LYS A 103 -1.23 16.17 9.87
C LYS A 103 -0.40 16.82 8.77
N SER A 104 -0.15 16.11 7.68
CA SER A 104 0.68 16.61 6.59
C SER A 104 -0.11 17.54 5.66
N GLU A 105 0.55 18.61 5.21
CA GLU A 105 0.07 19.43 4.09
C GLU A 105 0.32 18.76 2.73
N SER A 106 1.26 17.81 2.66
CA SER A 106 1.53 17.05 1.44
C SER A 106 0.37 16.12 1.10
N SER A 107 0.07 15.99 -0.19
CA SER A 107 -0.97 15.06 -0.67
C SER A 107 -0.54 13.58 -0.61
N LEU A 108 0.72 13.30 -0.31
CA LEU A 108 1.28 11.95 -0.18
C LEU A 108 2.24 11.89 1.00
N VAL A 109 2.08 10.88 1.86
CA VAL A 109 3.05 10.50 2.88
C VAL A 109 3.53 9.10 2.58
N ALA A 110 4.85 8.92 2.49
CA ALA A 110 5.49 7.66 2.18
C ALA A 110 6.72 7.43 3.06
N CYS A 111 7.01 6.18 3.41
CA CYS A 111 8.27 5.81 4.03
C CYS A 111 9.35 5.59 2.97
N LYS A 112 10.58 5.98 3.25
CA LYS A 112 11.73 5.66 2.42
C LYS A 112 12.66 4.74 3.18
N ILE A 113 12.85 3.54 2.64
CA ILE A 113 13.70 2.49 3.19
C ILE A 113 14.87 2.31 2.24
N GLU A 114 16.09 2.58 2.70
CA GLU A 114 17.27 2.63 1.84
C GLU A 114 17.05 3.54 0.61
N SER A 115 16.85 2.97 -0.57
CA SER A 115 16.65 3.68 -1.83
C SER A 115 15.25 3.55 -2.41
N TYR A 116 14.28 2.89 -1.74
CA TYR A 116 12.96 2.62 -2.29
C TYR A 116 11.82 3.09 -1.37
N PHE A 117 10.63 3.26 -1.96
CA PHE A 117 9.40 3.52 -1.24
C PHE A 117 8.55 2.23 -1.22
N PRO A 118 8.37 1.60 -0.05
CA PRO A 118 7.43 0.49 0.09
C PRO A 118 6.03 0.91 -0.35
N LEU A 119 5.26 -0.02 -0.92
CA LEU A 119 3.91 0.25 -1.39
C LEU A 119 2.94 0.29 -0.19
N CYS A 120 3.12 1.32 0.63
CA CYS A 120 2.36 1.62 1.83
C CYS A 120 2.33 3.14 2.00
N PHE A 121 1.19 3.77 1.69
CA PHE A 121 1.06 5.22 1.60
C PHE A 121 -0.17 5.75 2.33
N ALA A 122 -0.06 6.96 2.91
CA ALA A 122 -1.20 7.81 3.14
C ALA A 122 -1.29 8.81 1.97
N ILE A 123 -2.40 8.80 1.23
CA ILE A 123 -2.53 9.52 -0.04
C ILE A 123 -3.88 10.24 -0.14
N ARG A 124 -3.85 11.52 -0.54
CA ARG A 124 -5.05 12.29 -0.76
C ARG A 124 -5.62 12.02 -2.15
N ARG A 125 -6.95 12.00 -2.23
CA ARG A 125 -7.69 11.83 -3.48
C ARG A 125 -7.35 12.90 -4.52
N THR A 126 -6.89 14.05 -4.10
CA THR A 126 -6.45 15.15 -5.00
C THR A 126 -5.37 14.74 -6.00
N LEU A 127 -4.61 13.66 -5.74
CA LEU A 127 -3.58 13.15 -6.65
C LEU A 127 -4.14 12.32 -7.82
N VAL A 128 -5.45 12.04 -7.88
CA VAL A 128 -6.05 11.21 -8.93
C VAL A 128 -5.71 11.72 -10.34
N THR A 129 -5.90 13.02 -10.61
CA THR A 129 -5.65 13.59 -11.93
C THR A 129 -4.17 13.56 -12.34
N ALA A 130 -3.26 13.76 -11.38
CA ALA A 130 -1.82 13.65 -11.65
C ALA A 130 -1.44 12.20 -11.98
N LEU A 131 -2.02 11.24 -11.26
CA LEU A 131 -1.80 9.81 -11.47
C LEU A 131 -2.38 9.34 -12.82
N GLU A 132 -3.58 9.79 -13.19
CA GLU A 132 -4.19 9.53 -14.52
C GLU A 132 -3.26 9.92 -15.66
N ARG A 133 -2.75 11.14 -15.64
CA ARG A 133 -1.85 11.65 -16.69
C ARG A 133 -0.60 10.78 -16.82
N ARG A 134 -0.04 10.33 -15.69
CA ARG A 134 1.17 9.48 -15.69
C ARG A 134 0.90 8.11 -16.28
N VAL A 135 -0.17 7.46 -15.81
CA VAL A 135 -0.55 6.12 -16.31
C VAL A 135 -0.92 6.18 -17.80
N ALA A 136 -1.63 7.22 -18.23
CA ALA A 136 -1.95 7.44 -19.64
C ALA A 136 -0.68 7.69 -20.49
N GLY A 137 0.31 8.40 -19.94
CA GLY A 137 1.62 8.63 -20.55
C GLY A 137 2.56 7.42 -20.54
N GLY A 138 2.15 6.28 -19.94
CA GLY A 138 2.98 5.08 -19.86
C GLY A 138 4.04 5.12 -18.74
N GLU A 139 4.00 6.11 -17.85
CA GLU A 139 4.91 6.23 -16.71
C GLU A 139 4.39 5.38 -15.55
N LEU A 140 4.80 4.12 -15.47
CA LEU A 140 4.26 3.12 -14.55
C LEU A 140 5.10 2.90 -13.28
N SER A 141 6.16 3.67 -13.07
CA SER A 141 7.02 3.57 -11.89
C SER A 141 6.36 4.16 -10.65
N VAL A 142 6.09 3.34 -9.63
CA VAL A 142 5.63 3.80 -8.31
C VAL A 142 6.67 4.73 -7.67
N GLN A 143 7.95 4.38 -7.74
CA GLN A 143 9.04 5.21 -7.22
C GLN A 143 9.02 6.60 -7.85
N GLY A 144 8.98 6.67 -9.18
CA GLY A 144 8.91 7.93 -9.91
C GLY A 144 7.63 8.72 -9.65
N PHE A 145 6.50 8.07 -9.37
CA PHE A 145 5.27 8.75 -8.96
C PHE A 145 5.44 9.38 -7.58
N VAL A 146 5.93 8.63 -6.61
CA VAL A 146 6.15 9.12 -5.25
C VAL A 146 7.10 10.33 -5.25
N GLU A 147 8.27 10.20 -5.86
CA GLU A 147 9.28 11.26 -5.91
C GLU A 147 8.75 12.58 -6.50
N ARG A 148 7.97 12.49 -7.59
CA ARG A 148 7.42 13.68 -8.27
C ARG A 148 6.15 14.25 -7.63
N SER A 149 5.56 13.55 -6.66
CA SER A 149 4.39 14.02 -5.92
C SER A 149 4.73 14.95 -4.75
N SER A 150 6.01 15.32 -4.59
CA SER A 150 6.49 16.13 -3.45
C SER A 150 5.99 15.58 -2.10
N PRO A 151 6.29 14.32 -1.79
CA PRO A 151 5.76 13.65 -0.63
C PRO A 151 6.35 14.19 0.68
N ARG A 152 5.61 14.07 1.76
CA ARG A 152 6.23 14.01 3.08
C ARG A 152 6.87 12.63 3.22
N VAL A 153 8.18 12.60 3.29
CA VAL A 153 8.95 11.36 3.43
C VAL A 153 9.24 11.09 4.89
N ILE A 154 8.83 9.91 5.38
CA ILE A 154 9.23 9.37 6.67
C ILE A 154 10.51 8.55 6.45
N LEU A 155 11.62 9.00 7.01
CA LEU A 155 12.92 8.34 6.89
C LEU A 155 13.12 7.28 7.97
N GLU A 156 14.04 6.33 7.74
CA GLU A 156 14.34 5.26 8.71
C GLU A 156 14.71 5.77 10.11
N PRO A 157 15.49 6.86 10.31
CA PRO A 157 15.75 7.38 11.65
C PRO A 157 14.48 7.81 12.38
N GLU A 158 13.52 8.42 11.66
CA GLU A 158 12.24 8.83 12.21
C GLU A 158 11.38 7.61 12.59
N LEU A 159 11.36 6.58 11.75
CA LEU A 159 10.70 5.31 12.06
C LEU A 159 11.24 4.68 13.33
N ARG A 160 12.56 4.57 13.45
CA ARG A 160 13.21 4.01 14.64
C ARG A 160 12.94 4.83 15.90
N GLN A 161 12.94 6.15 15.79
CA GLN A 161 12.58 7.03 16.90
C GLN A 161 11.13 6.85 17.34
N ALA A 162 10.24 6.56 16.39
CA ALA A 162 8.83 6.23 16.66
C ALA A 162 8.63 4.77 17.13
N GLY A 163 9.69 3.97 17.27
CA GLY A 163 9.65 2.59 17.77
C GLY A 163 9.36 1.54 16.70
N PHE A 164 9.50 1.87 15.41
CA PHE A 164 9.25 0.93 14.31
C PHE A 164 10.53 0.35 13.71
N ASP A 165 10.53 -0.97 13.53
CA ASP A 165 11.59 -1.68 12.82
C ASP A 165 11.30 -1.73 11.31
N THR A 166 12.32 -1.47 10.49
CA THR A 166 12.18 -1.43 9.03
C THR A 166 11.96 -2.80 8.40
N SER A 167 12.20 -3.89 9.13
CA SER A 167 11.91 -5.26 8.68
C SER A 167 10.43 -5.47 8.34
N MET A 168 9.52 -4.67 8.92
CA MET A 168 8.10 -4.71 8.59
C MET A 168 7.78 -4.39 7.11
N PHE A 169 8.71 -3.77 6.39
CA PHE A 169 8.55 -3.45 4.95
C PHE A 169 9.09 -4.55 4.02
N ARG A 170 9.46 -5.71 4.55
CA ARG A 170 9.88 -6.85 3.72
C ARG A 170 8.71 -7.40 2.92
N ASN A 171 8.90 -7.45 1.60
CA ASN A 171 7.92 -8.01 0.69
C ASN A 171 8.01 -9.54 0.67
N VAL A 172 6.86 -10.20 0.60
CA VAL A 172 6.75 -11.63 0.29
C VAL A 172 6.59 -11.80 -1.22
N ASN A 173 7.69 -12.11 -1.91
CA ASN A 173 7.73 -12.27 -3.37
C ASN A 173 8.08 -13.69 -3.81
N THR A 174 8.77 -14.46 -2.96
CA THR A 174 9.23 -15.82 -3.21
C THR A 174 8.79 -16.73 -2.06
N GLU A 175 8.89 -18.06 -2.26
CA GLU A 175 8.65 -19.04 -1.21
C GLU A 175 9.62 -18.88 -0.02
N ALA A 176 10.85 -18.46 -0.29
CA ALA A 176 11.85 -18.18 0.76
C ALA A 176 11.44 -16.97 1.60
N ASP A 177 10.97 -15.87 0.96
CA ASP A 177 10.47 -14.69 1.67
C ASP A 177 9.27 -15.05 2.55
N TYR A 178 8.35 -15.87 2.02
CA TYR A 178 7.16 -16.30 2.74
C TYR A 178 7.51 -17.09 4.00
N ARG A 179 8.41 -18.08 3.90
CA ARG A 179 8.86 -18.87 5.06
C ARG A 179 9.58 -18.00 6.10
N ALA A 180 10.48 -17.14 5.65
CA ALA A 180 11.18 -16.22 6.54
C ALA A 180 10.22 -15.25 7.28
N ALA A 181 9.16 -14.81 6.61
CA ALA A 181 8.17 -13.93 7.22
C ALA A 181 7.25 -14.65 8.24
N LEU A 182 7.01 -15.97 8.09
CA LEU A 182 6.24 -16.75 9.05
C LEU A 182 7.00 -16.99 10.37
N GLU A 183 8.33 -16.92 10.36
CA GLU A 183 9.20 -17.11 11.53
C GLU A 183 9.36 -15.83 12.37
N MET A 184 8.86 -14.69 11.90
CA MET A 184 8.90 -13.37 12.58
C MET A 184 7.61 -13.10 13.37
#